data_f1ecd27b839dbd10945ff2847b4d5ff7
#
_entry.id   f1ecd27b839dbd10945ff2847b4d5ff7
#
_cell.length_a   1.000
_cell.length_b   1.000
_cell.length_c   1.000
_cell.angle_alpha   90.00
_cell.angle_beta   90.00
_cell.angle_gamma   90.00
#
_symmetry.space_group_name_H-M   'P 1'
#
loop_
_entity.id
_entity.type
_entity.pdbx_description
1 polymer ?
#
loop_
_entity_poly.entity_id
_entity_poly.type
_entity_poly.pdbx_seq_one_letter_code
_entity_poly.pdbx_strand_id
1 'polypeptide(L)'
;MHKKPYSKQRYIAASYACTKDISAILTKCLKLIEKQHHMIGRQYEKNYGINPMWILHNSSTVHQSFADFNLKKNAKDIRTYDFTTLYTSIPHKQLRKELRWVIKEAFKSSKHSFISVYKHNASWTNSPGKHTEHLDCNKVIRLMNWLLDNIFVTFGDKVFRQVIGIPMGTDCAPFLANLLLYSYEYKWINEQKELKNWHVLKHFRNCSRYIDDLLMINNADLMKKYMTDIYPKELVLVPDDTDGKSCPFFFFSICKLPSQIPSYLLQSTI
;
A
#
# COMPACT_ATOMS: atom_id res chain seq x y z
N MET A 1 12.47 -13.91 -12.14
CA MET A 1 13.34 -13.10 -11.26
C MET A 1 13.66 -13.93 -10.03
N HIS A 2 14.93 -14.24 -9.79
CA HIS A 2 15.35 -14.98 -8.61
C HIS A 2 15.83 -13.98 -7.55
N LYS A 3 15.14 -13.91 -6.42
CA LYS A 3 15.64 -13.21 -5.23
C LYS A 3 16.47 -14.22 -4.40
N LYS A 4 17.64 -13.82 -3.91
CA LYS A 4 18.41 -14.67 -2.99
C LYS A 4 17.60 -14.88 -1.69
N PRO A 5 17.59 -16.09 -1.08
CA PRO A 5 18.23 -17.29 -1.58
C PRO A 5 17.44 -17.90 -2.76
N TYR A 6 18.15 -18.48 -3.73
CA TYR A 6 17.58 -19.06 -4.96
C TYR A 6 16.55 -20.19 -4.75
N SER A 7 16.34 -20.61 -3.51
CA SER A 7 15.30 -21.55 -3.11
C SER A 7 13.89 -20.93 -3.07
N LYS A 8 13.76 -19.59 -3.08
CA LYS A 8 12.46 -18.90 -3.10
C LYS A 8 12.06 -18.56 -4.54
N GLN A 9 11.03 -19.24 -5.03
CA GLN A 9 10.44 -18.95 -6.34
C GLN A 9 9.31 -17.94 -6.19
N ARG A 10 9.18 -17.04 -7.19
CA ARG A 10 8.04 -16.12 -7.33
C ARG A 10 7.24 -16.52 -8.55
N TYR A 11 5.95 -16.75 -8.36
CA TYR A 11 5.02 -16.98 -9.46
C TYR A 11 4.61 -15.63 -10.05
N ILE A 12 4.73 -15.48 -11.36
CA ILE A 12 4.33 -14.26 -12.09
C ILE A 12 3.20 -14.65 -13.03
N ALA A 13 2.09 -13.91 -13.01
CA ALA A 13 1.02 -14.09 -13.96
C ALA A 13 1.53 -13.79 -15.38
N ALA A 14 1.17 -14.65 -16.34
CA ALA A 14 1.60 -14.49 -17.73
C ALA A 14 1.01 -13.23 -18.36
N SER A 15 1.83 -12.51 -19.14
CA SER A 15 1.45 -11.25 -19.82
C SER A 15 0.28 -11.39 -20.82
N TYR A 16 -0.06 -12.61 -21.22
CA TYR A 16 -1.16 -12.94 -22.16
C TYR A 16 -2.37 -13.61 -21.44
N ALA A 17 -2.50 -13.42 -20.13
CA ALA A 17 -3.62 -14.00 -19.39
C ALA A 17 -4.96 -13.36 -19.84
N CYS A 18 -6.03 -14.18 -19.94
CA CYS A 18 -7.39 -13.72 -20.23
C CYS A 18 -7.94 -12.70 -19.23
N THR A 19 -7.28 -12.56 -18.08
CA THR A 19 -7.61 -11.58 -17.03
C THR A 19 -7.03 -10.19 -17.28
N LYS A 20 -6.24 -9.96 -18.34
CA LYS A 20 -5.50 -8.71 -18.56
C LYS A 20 -6.42 -7.49 -18.68
N ASP A 21 -7.46 -7.58 -19.50
CA ASP A 21 -8.39 -6.45 -19.72
C ASP A 21 -9.14 -6.09 -18.43
N ILE A 22 -9.60 -7.08 -17.69
CA ILE A 22 -10.26 -6.87 -16.39
C ILE A 22 -9.28 -6.29 -15.37
N SER A 23 -8.04 -6.75 -15.34
CA SER A 23 -7.00 -6.17 -14.50
C SER A 23 -6.72 -4.71 -14.85
N ALA A 24 -6.68 -4.35 -16.14
CA ALA A 24 -6.49 -2.98 -16.59
C ALA A 24 -7.67 -2.05 -16.20
N ILE A 25 -8.91 -2.51 -16.36
CA ILE A 25 -10.11 -1.79 -15.90
C ILE A 25 -10.07 -1.59 -14.39
N LEU A 26 -9.81 -2.67 -13.65
CA LEU A 26 -9.74 -2.65 -12.20
C LEU A 26 -8.61 -1.73 -11.70
N THR A 27 -7.47 -1.70 -12.38
CA THR A 27 -6.36 -0.78 -12.08
C THR A 27 -6.81 0.68 -12.12
N LYS A 28 -7.55 1.09 -13.14
CA LYS A 28 -8.07 2.46 -13.25
C LYS A 28 -9.04 2.79 -12.11
N CYS A 29 -9.91 1.85 -11.76
CA CYS A 29 -10.84 2.01 -10.64
C CYS A 29 -10.10 2.13 -9.30
N LEU A 30 -9.14 1.23 -9.06
CA LEU A 30 -8.38 1.22 -7.80
C LEU A 30 -7.49 2.46 -7.64
N LYS A 31 -6.90 2.98 -8.72
CA LYS A 31 -6.20 4.28 -8.71
C LYS A 31 -7.12 5.42 -8.25
N LEU A 32 -8.34 5.45 -8.76
CA LEU A 32 -9.30 6.48 -8.38
C LEU A 32 -9.76 6.32 -6.93
N ILE A 33 -9.99 5.08 -6.48
CA ILE A 33 -10.33 4.74 -5.10
C ILE A 33 -9.20 5.12 -4.15
N GLU A 34 -7.96 4.81 -4.47
CA GLU A 34 -6.79 5.18 -3.68
C GLU A 34 -6.65 6.70 -3.56
N LYS A 35 -6.85 7.43 -4.68
CA LYS A 35 -6.89 8.90 -4.67
C LYS A 35 -7.97 9.45 -3.73
N GLN A 36 -9.14 8.81 -3.68
CA GLN A 36 -10.22 9.17 -2.75
C GLN A 36 -9.79 8.96 -1.30
N HIS A 37 -9.10 7.85 -1.00
CA HIS A 37 -8.58 7.59 0.35
C HIS A 37 -7.46 8.56 0.75
N HIS A 38 -6.65 9.06 -0.18
CA HIS A 38 -5.72 10.16 0.09
C HIS A 38 -6.46 11.44 0.50
N MET A 39 -7.63 11.71 -0.08
CA MET A 39 -8.46 12.86 0.34
C MET A 39 -9.04 12.65 1.74
N ILE A 40 -9.53 11.43 2.03
CA ILE A 40 -10.00 11.04 3.37
C ILE A 40 -8.86 11.19 4.39
N GLY A 41 -7.66 10.71 4.08
CA GLY A 41 -6.48 10.80 4.94
C GLY A 41 -6.09 12.24 5.26
N ARG A 42 -6.08 13.13 4.26
CA ARG A 42 -5.81 14.56 4.46
C ARG A 42 -6.87 15.25 5.33
N GLN A 43 -8.14 14.89 5.16
CA GLN A 43 -9.20 15.42 6.02
C GLN A 43 -9.08 14.89 7.45
N TYR A 44 -8.71 13.63 7.62
CA TYR A 44 -8.45 13.02 8.91
C TYR A 44 -7.26 13.71 9.61
N GLU A 45 -6.19 13.99 8.88
CA GLU A 45 -5.01 14.70 9.38
C GLU A 45 -5.33 16.12 9.86
N LYS A 46 -6.16 16.87 9.11
CA LYS A 46 -6.64 18.19 9.55
C LYS A 46 -7.40 18.14 10.87
N ASN A 47 -8.18 17.08 11.09
CA ASN A 47 -9.03 16.96 12.27
C ASN A 47 -8.26 16.41 13.48
N TYR A 48 -7.30 15.52 13.27
CA TYR A 48 -6.68 14.73 14.34
C TYR A 48 -5.15 14.79 14.37
N GLY A 49 -4.53 15.51 13.42
CA GLY A 49 -3.09 15.69 13.37
C GLY A 49 -2.29 14.45 12.98
N ILE A 50 -2.95 13.41 12.44
CA ILE A 50 -2.30 12.20 11.89
C ILE A 50 -2.95 11.80 10.58
N ASN A 51 -2.14 11.43 9.60
CA ASN A 51 -2.62 10.89 8.33
C ASN A 51 -2.56 9.36 8.35
N PRO A 52 -3.69 8.65 8.24
CA PRO A 52 -3.68 7.18 8.20
C PRO A 52 -3.27 6.63 6.82
N MET A 53 -3.06 7.48 5.82
CA MET A 53 -2.69 7.09 4.46
C MET A 53 -1.19 7.17 4.28
N TRP A 54 -0.48 6.07 4.60
CA TRP A 54 0.99 6.01 4.56
C TRP A 54 1.56 5.77 3.16
N ILE A 55 0.70 5.49 2.16
CA ILE A 55 1.11 5.12 0.80
C ILE A 55 1.84 6.27 0.12
N LEU A 56 3.02 5.98 -0.40
CA LEU A 56 3.82 6.84 -1.26
C LEU A 56 3.74 6.36 -2.71
N HIS A 57 3.69 7.29 -3.66
CA HIS A 57 3.65 6.98 -5.10
C HIS A 57 4.97 7.24 -5.82
N ASN A 58 5.79 8.12 -5.26
CA ASN A 58 7.03 8.52 -5.89
C ASN A 58 8.09 8.95 -4.86
N SER A 59 9.31 9.02 -5.30
CA SER A 59 10.46 9.42 -4.50
C SER A 59 10.46 10.89 -4.11
N SER A 60 9.82 11.76 -4.89
CA SER A 60 9.81 13.21 -4.61
C SER A 60 9.12 13.54 -3.29
N THR A 61 8.08 12.78 -2.92
CA THR A 61 7.40 12.94 -1.61
C THR A 61 8.34 12.56 -0.47
N VAL A 62 9.16 11.51 -0.66
CA VAL A 62 10.16 11.10 0.33
C VAL A 62 11.22 12.19 0.49
N HIS A 63 11.76 12.70 -0.62
CA HIS A 63 12.73 13.78 -0.61
C HIS A 63 12.21 15.03 0.13
N GLN A 64 10.97 15.42 -0.16
CA GLN A 64 10.36 16.57 0.52
C GLN A 64 10.22 16.33 2.03
N SER A 65 9.75 15.16 2.43
CA SER A 65 9.63 14.81 3.86
C SER A 65 10.98 14.89 4.57
N PHE A 66 12.04 14.34 3.96
CA PHE A 66 13.39 14.41 4.54
C PHE A 66 13.95 15.83 4.57
N ALA A 67 13.73 16.64 3.53
CA ALA A 67 14.11 18.04 3.54
C ALA A 67 13.46 18.79 4.71
N ASP A 68 12.16 18.61 4.93
CA ASP A 68 11.42 19.20 6.04
C ASP A 68 11.94 18.73 7.40
N PHE A 69 12.30 17.43 7.54
CA PHE A 69 12.92 16.90 8.76
C PHE A 69 14.30 17.46 9.01
N ASN A 70 15.13 17.55 7.98
CA ASN A 70 16.48 18.11 8.07
C ASN A 70 16.45 19.59 8.46
N LEU A 71 15.55 20.40 7.88
CA LEU A 71 15.38 21.80 8.25
C LEU A 71 14.99 21.96 9.72
N LYS A 72 14.15 21.09 10.25
CA LYS A 72 13.69 21.12 11.65
C LYS A 72 14.66 20.44 12.62
N LYS A 73 15.72 19.77 12.12
CA LYS A 73 16.69 18.96 12.91
C LYS A 73 16.02 17.91 13.82
N ASN A 74 14.89 17.36 13.38
CA ASN A 74 14.02 16.53 14.22
C ASN A 74 14.16 15.02 13.97
N ALA A 75 14.93 14.58 12.97
CA ALA A 75 15.15 13.16 12.71
C ALA A 75 16.22 12.60 13.65
N LYS A 76 15.82 11.72 14.56
CA LYS A 76 16.69 11.07 15.55
C LYS A 76 17.12 9.68 15.13
N ASP A 77 16.18 8.89 14.68
CA ASP A 77 16.38 7.53 14.19
C ASP A 77 15.48 7.25 12.99
N ILE A 78 15.92 6.33 12.14
CA ILE A 78 15.20 5.88 10.96
C ILE A 78 15.30 4.37 10.90
N ARG A 79 14.19 3.70 10.56
CA ARG A 79 14.19 2.27 10.28
C ARG A 79 13.24 1.95 9.14
N THR A 80 13.64 0.99 8.35
CA THR A 80 12.82 0.40 7.30
C THR A 80 12.42 -1.02 7.68
N TYR A 81 11.28 -1.45 7.13
CA TYR A 81 10.71 -2.77 7.34
C TYR A 81 10.19 -3.30 6.00
N ASP A 82 10.36 -4.59 5.74
CA ASP A 82 9.87 -5.27 4.53
C ASP A 82 8.77 -6.28 4.89
N PHE A 83 7.70 -6.31 4.09
CA PHE A 83 6.68 -7.36 4.16
C PHE A 83 7.12 -8.58 3.36
N THR A 84 7.69 -9.55 4.02
CA THR A 84 8.26 -10.76 3.36
C THR A 84 7.20 -11.65 2.73
N THR A 85 5.93 -11.55 3.13
CA THR A 85 4.85 -12.47 2.76
C THR A 85 3.63 -11.80 2.11
N LEU A 86 3.67 -10.49 1.84
CA LEU A 86 2.52 -9.71 1.38
C LEU A 86 1.80 -10.33 0.17
N TYR A 87 2.54 -10.74 -0.85
CA TYR A 87 1.98 -11.28 -2.09
C TYR A 87 1.63 -12.77 -2.04
N THR A 88 2.08 -13.50 -1.01
CA THR A 88 2.03 -14.96 -1.02
C THR A 88 1.16 -15.58 0.07
N SER A 89 0.82 -14.83 1.12
CA SER A 89 0.28 -15.44 2.35
C SER A 89 -1.15 -15.04 2.71
N ILE A 90 -1.69 -13.99 2.11
CA ILE A 90 -3.03 -13.48 2.49
C ILE A 90 -4.14 -14.38 1.91
N PRO A 91 -5.00 -14.99 2.74
CA PRO A 91 -6.16 -15.73 2.26
C PRO A 91 -7.10 -14.83 1.45
N HIS A 92 -7.59 -15.33 0.30
CA HIS A 92 -8.51 -14.56 -0.56
C HIS A 92 -9.77 -14.11 0.17
N LYS A 93 -10.26 -14.88 1.15
CA LYS A 93 -11.42 -14.48 2.00
C LYS A 93 -11.14 -13.17 2.74
N GLN A 94 -9.95 -13.04 3.32
CA GLN A 94 -9.54 -11.85 4.07
C GLN A 94 -9.27 -10.68 3.12
N LEU A 95 -8.56 -10.90 2.02
CA LEU A 95 -8.32 -9.92 0.97
C LEU A 95 -9.64 -9.32 0.45
N ARG A 96 -10.64 -10.16 0.12
CA ARG A 96 -11.97 -9.73 -0.33
C ARG A 96 -12.71 -8.92 0.73
N LYS A 97 -12.63 -9.31 2.00
CA LYS A 97 -13.28 -8.60 3.11
C LYS A 97 -12.73 -7.18 3.23
N GLU A 98 -11.42 -7.05 3.27
CA GLU A 98 -10.74 -5.77 3.47
C GLU A 98 -10.91 -4.84 2.27
N LEU A 99 -10.67 -5.32 1.06
CA LEU A 99 -10.84 -4.53 -0.15
C LEU A 99 -12.29 -4.12 -0.42
N ARG A 100 -13.26 -4.97 -0.07
CA ARG A 100 -14.68 -4.60 -0.12
C ARG A 100 -14.99 -3.40 0.76
N TRP A 101 -14.43 -3.37 1.97
CA TRP A 101 -14.58 -2.24 2.87
C TRP A 101 -13.97 -0.97 2.27
N VAL A 102 -12.73 -1.04 1.79
CA VAL A 102 -12.04 0.09 1.14
C VAL A 102 -12.84 0.66 -0.04
N ILE A 103 -13.32 -0.21 -0.93
CA ILE A 103 -14.12 0.21 -2.09
C ILE A 103 -15.40 0.92 -1.64
N LYS A 104 -16.13 0.37 -0.68
CA LYS A 104 -17.37 0.95 -0.16
C LYS A 104 -17.16 2.33 0.48
N GLU A 105 -16.11 2.48 1.29
CA GLU A 105 -15.80 3.76 1.94
C GLU A 105 -15.40 4.83 0.91
N ALA A 106 -14.69 4.47 -0.16
CA ALA A 106 -14.36 5.40 -1.24
C ALA A 106 -15.64 5.91 -1.95
N PHE A 107 -16.54 5.02 -2.32
CA PHE A 107 -17.83 5.39 -2.94
C PHE A 107 -18.66 6.28 -2.01
N LYS A 108 -18.77 5.92 -0.74
CA LYS A 108 -19.47 6.72 0.28
C LYS A 108 -18.88 8.11 0.42
N SER A 109 -17.56 8.21 0.51
CA SER A 109 -16.86 9.49 0.66
C SER A 109 -16.90 10.35 -0.59
N SER A 110 -16.85 9.75 -1.78
CA SER A 110 -16.92 10.48 -3.05
C SER A 110 -18.29 11.09 -3.31
N LYS A 111 -19.36 10.56 -2.69
CA LYS A 111 -20.77 10.92 -2.93
C LYS A 111 -21.22 10.69 -4.38
N HIS A 112 -20.53 9.79 -5.11
CA HIS A 112 -20.87 9.42 -6.48
C HIS A 112 -21.36 7.98 -6.56
N SER A 113 -22.27 7.73 -7.50
CA SER A 113 -22.87 6.40 -7.69
C SER A 113 -22.05 5.50 -8.61
N PHE A 114 -21.23 6.09 -9.49
CA PHE A 114 -20.51 5.35 -10.52
C PHE A 114 -19.08 5.83 -10.70
N ILE A 115 -18.24 4.93 -11.20
CA ILE A 115 -16.96 5.20 -11.82
C ILE A 115 -17.14 5.02 -13.33
N SER A 116 -16.85 6.07 -14.11
CA SER A 116 -16.73 5.99 -15.57
C SER A 116 -15.32 5.62 -15.94
N VAL A 117 -15.17 4.55 -16.73
CA VAL A 117 -13.86 4.07 -17.19
C VAL A 117 -13.61 4.52 -18.62
N TYR A 118 -12.50 5.18 -18.85
CA TYR A 118 -12.04 5.66 -20.16
C TYR A 118 -10.81 4.85 -20.62
N LYS A 119 -10.34 5.14 -21.83
CA LYS A 119 -9.17 4.46 -22.40
C LYS A 119 -7.94 4.53 -21.47
N HIS A 120 -7.67 5.67 -20.87
CA HIS A 120 -6.45 5.90 -20.07
C HIS A 120 -6.68 6.14 -18.58
N ASN A 121 -7.88 6.51 -18.17
CA ASN A 121 -8.21 6.90 -16.79
C ASN A 121 -9.60 6.45 -16.38
N ALA A 122 -9.99 6.84 -15.17
CA ALA A 122 -11.34 6.74 -14.65
C ALA A 122 -11.72 8.02 -13.89
N SER A 123 -13.00 8.32 -13.78
CA SER A 123 -13.53 9.44 -13.02
C SER A 123 -14.81 9.08 -12.28
N TRP A 124 -15.07 9.78 -11.18
CA TRP A 124 -16.32 9.72 -10.45
C TRP A 124 -17.43 10.42 -11.22
N THR A 125 -18.65 9.84 -11.26
CA THR A 125 -19.82 10.43 -11.91
C THR A 125 -21.12 9.99 -11.25
N ASN A 126 -22.16 10.85 -11.37
CA ASN A 126 -23.55 10.51 -11.07
C ASN A 126 -24.40 10.37 -12.34
N SER A 127 -23.86 10.77 -13.50
CA SER A 127 -24.57 10.77 -14.80
C SER A 127 -23.79 9.91 -15.79
N PRO A 128 -24.14 8.63 -15.94
CA PRO A 128 -23.49 7.75 -16.90
C PRO A 128 -23.73 8.20 -18.34
N GLY A 129 -22.65 8.38 -19.10
CA GLY A 129 -22.69 8.72 -20.52
C GLY A 129 -22.91 7.49 -21.41
N LYS A 130 -23.41 7.70 -22.65
CA LYS A 130 -23.80 6.60 -23.56
C LYS A 130 -22.62 5.75 -24.09
N HIS A 131 -21.39 6.25 -24.06
CA HIS A 131 -20.24 5.62 -24.73
C HIS A 131 -19.10 5.21 -23.80
N THR A 132 -19.34 5.14 -22.50
CA THR A 132 -18.33 4.76 -21.50
C THR A 132 -18.86 3.63 -20.61
N GLU A 133 -17.96 2.77 -20.16
CA GLU A 133 -18.32 1.75 -19.18
C GLU A 133 -18.48 2.39 -17.81
N HIS A 134 -19.61 2.08 -17.16
CA HIS A 134 -19.96 2.62 -15.84
C HIS A 134 -20.07 1.50 -14.82
N LEU A 135 -19.26 1.63 -13.78
CA LEU A 135 -19.17 0.66 -12.71
C LEU A 135 -19.69 1.27 -11.41
N ASP A 136 -20.77 0.72 -10.88
CA ASP A 136 -21.19 0.98 -9.50
C ASP A 136 -20.28 0.24 -8.50
N CYS A 137 -20.43 0.53 -7.23
CA CYS A 137 -19.66 -0.09 -6.15
C CYS A 137 -19.69 -1.64 -6.21
N ASN A 138 -20.85 -2.21 -6.47
CA ASN A 138 -21.03 -3.67 -6.52
C ASN A 138 -20.36 -4.28 -7.77
N LYS A 139 -20.39 -3.59 -8.91
CA LYS A 139 -19.68 -4.04 -10.11
C LYS A 139 -18.17 -4.05 -9.91
N VAL A 140 -17.60 -3.00 -9.30
CA VAL A 140 -16.16 -2.97 -8.97
C VAL A 140 -15.79 -4.14 -8.05
N ILE A 141 -16.57 -4.40 -7.01
CA ILE A 141 -16.37 -5.54 -6.10
C ILE A 141 -16.49 -6.88 -6.85
N ARG A 142 -17.46 -7.02 -7.77
CA ARG A 142 -17.58 -8.23 -8.58
C ARG A 142 -16.39 -8.45 -9.50
N LEU A 143 -15.90 -7.41 -10.17
CA LEU A 143 -14.69 -7.49 -11.01
C LEU A 143 -13.46 -7.92 -10.20
N MET A 144 -13.28 -7.33 -9.02
CA MET A 144 -12.19 -7.73 -8.11
C MET A 144 -12.32 -9.19 -7.69
N ASN A 145 -13.51 -9.63 -7.29
CA ASN A 145 -13.75 -11.02 -6.90
C ASN A 145 -13.52 -11.97 -8.05
N TRP A 146 -14.02 -11.62 -9.24
CA TRP A 146 -13.85 -12.42 -10.44
C TRP A 146 -12.35 -12.56 -10.79
N LEU A 147 -11.60 -11.47 -10.73
CA LEU A 147 -10.14 -11.52 -10.94
C LEU A 147 -9.48 -12.51 -9.97
N LEU A 148 -9.77 -12.40 -8.67
CA LEU A 148 -9.19 -13.28 -7.65
C LEU A 148 -9.59 -14.76 -7.82
N ASP A 149 -10.75 -15.05 -8.43
CA ASP A 149 -11.20 -16.41 -8.72
C ASP A 149 -10.54 -17.01 -9.98
N ASN A 150 -10.06 -16.15 -10.88
CA ASN A 150 -9.58 -16.54 -12.21
C ASN A 150 -8.07 -16.28 -12.42
N ILE A 151 -7.29 -16.38 -11.35
CA ILE A 151 -5.85 -16.27 -11.43
C ILE A 151 -5.25 -17.67 -11.56
N PHE A 152 -4.51 -17.87 -12.66
CA PHE A 152 -3.80 -19.10 -12.92
C PHE A 152 -2.32 -18.83 -13.08
N VAL A 153 -1.52 -19.77 -12.58
CA VAL A 153 -0.06 -19.79 -12.71
C VAL A 153 0.36 -21.10 -13.34
N THR A 154 1.38 -21.08 -14.19
CA THR A 154 1.95 -22.27 -14.80
C THR A 154 3.25 -22.65 -14.08
N PHE A 155 3.45 -23.94 -13.88
CA PHE A 155 4.70 -24.49 -13.41
C PHE A 155 5.01 -25.77 -14.19
N GLY A 156 6.01 -25.73 -15.08
CA GLY A 156 6.20 -26.73 -16.11
C GLY A 156 4.97 -26.82 -17.01
N ASP A 157 4.51 -28.03 -17.28
CA ASP A 157 3.32 -28.29 -18.11
C ASP A 157 1.99 -28.24 -17.35
N LYS A 158 2.02 -27.87 -16.07
CA LYS A 158 0.83 -27.85 -15.21
C LYS A 158 0.34 -26.44 -14.97
N VAL A 159 -0.98 -26.30 -14.94
CA VAL A 159 -1.69 -25.05 -14.61
C VAL A 159 -2.31 -25.16 -13.24
N PHE A 160 -2.08 -24.19 -12.37
CA PHE A 160 -2.59 -24.12 -11.01
C PHE A 160 -3.42 -22.85 -10.84
N ARG A 161 -4.54 -22.95 -10.12
CA ARG A 161 -5.30 -21.77 -9.70
C ARG A 161 -4.70 -21.21 -8.41
N GLN A 162 -4.43 -19.91 -8.39
CA GLN A 162 -4.00 -19.23 -7.18
C GLN A 162 -5.20 -19.05 -6.23
N VAL A 163 -5.11 -19.57 -5.01
CA VAL A 163 -6.16 -19.50 -3.98
C VAL A 163 -5.75 -18.68 -2.75
N ILE A 164 -4.51 -18.21 -2.72
CA ILE A 164 -3.92 -17.43 -1.63
C ILE A 164 -2.99 -16.37 -2.22
N GLY A 165 -2.89 -15.22 -1.55
CA GLY A 165 -1.99 -14.13 -1.94
C GLY A 165 -2.57 -13.20 -3.01
N ILE A 166 -1.78 -12.21 -3.38
CA ILE A 166 -2.10 -11.21 -4.40
C ILE A 166 -1.45 -11.62 -5.72
N PRO A 167 -2.15 -11.54 -6.86
CA PRO A 167 -1.64 -12.00 -8.15
C PRO A 167 -0.48 -11.13 -8.65
N MET A 168 0.75 -11.55 -8.44
CA MET A 168 1.93 -10.87 -8.99
C MET A 168 1.91 -10.89 -10.51
N GLY A 169 2.27 -9.73 -11.13
CA GLY A 169 2.30 -9.57 -12.59
C GLY A 169 0.98 -9.10 -13.21
N THR A 170 -0.09 -8.95 -12.44
CA THR A 170 -1.29 -8.22 -12.90
C THR A 170 -1.12 -6.72 -12.66
N ASP A 171 -1.69 -5.88 -13.55
CA ASP A 171 -1.55 -4.42 -13.48
C ASP A 171 -2.12 -3.83 -12.17
N CYS A 172 -3.12 -4.49 -11.58
CA CYS A 172 -3.78 -4.03 -10.36
C CYS A 172 -3.12 -4.53 -9.06
N ALA A 173 -2.16 -5.46 -9.13
CA ALA A 173 -1.55 -6.07 -7.95
C ALA A 173 -0.96 -5.06 -6.95
N PRO A 174 -0.20 -4.03 -7.36
CA PRO A 174 0.32 -3.02 -6.42
C PRO A 174 -0.79 -2.25 -5.70
N PHE A 175 -1.90 -1.95 -6.39
CA PHE A 175 -3.05 -1.26 -5.80
C PHE A 175 -3.81 -2.14 -4.82
N LEU A 176 -3.98 -3.44 -5.13
CA LEU A 176 -4.57 -4.41 -4.20
C LEU A 176 -3.73 -4.52 -2.92
N ALA A 177 -2.40 -4.60 -3.06
CA ALA A 177 -1.46 -4.64 -1.94
C ALA A 177 -1.54 -3.36 -1.09
N ASN A 178 -1.45 -2.20 -1.72
CA ASN A 178 -1.51 -0.90 -1.07
C ASN A 178 -2.79 -0.71 -0.28
N LEU A 179 -3.95 -0.95 -0.91
CA LEU A 179 -5.26 -0.76 -0.30
C LEU A 179 -5.57 -1.80 0.79
N LEU A 180 -5.03 -3.02 0.66
CA LEU A 180 -5.11 -4.03 1.71
C LEU A 180 -4.39 -3.56 2.97
N LEU A 181 -3.13 -3.18 2.87
CA LEU A 181 -2.34 -2.72 4.01
C LEU A 181 -2.94 -1.45 4.63
N TYR A 182 -3.35 -0.49 3.78
CA TYR A 182 -4.06 0.70 4.23
C TYR A 182 -5.32 0.37 5.05
N SER A 183 -6.04 -0.68 4.71
CA SER A 183 -7.24 -1.05 5.47
C SER A 183 -6.94 -1.40 6.93
N TYR A 184 -5.83 -2.06 7.19
CA TYR A 184 -5.37 -2.38 8.55
C TYR A 184 -4.83 -1.14 9.26
N GLU A 185 -3.99 -0.37 8.58
CA GLU A 185 -3.38 0.87 9.08
C GLU A 185 -4.46 1.87 9.53
N TYR A 186 -5.46 2.10 8.67
CA TYR A 186 -6.58 2.99 8.98
C TYR A 186 -7.41 2.51 10.16
N LYS A 187 -7.76 1.21 10.21
CA LYS A 187 -8.58 0.65 11.28
C LYS A 187 -7.89 0.76 12.62
N TRP A 188 -6.60 0.41 12.67
CA TRP A 188 -5.82 0.52 13.89
C TRP A 188 -5.68 1.97 14.36
N ILE A 189 -5.36 2.91 13.47
CA ILE A 189 -5.28 4.34 13.82
C ILE A 189 -6.63 4.84 14.34
N ASN A 190 -7.72 4.44 13.72
CA ASN A 190 -9.05 4.83 14.18
C ASN A 190 -9.38 4.22 15.54
N GLU A 191 -9.02 2.98 15.79
CA GLU A 191 -9.17 2.32 17.09
C GLU A 191 -8.36 3.06 18.18
N GLN A 192 -7.08 3.36 17.92
CA GLN A 192 -6.26 4.11 18.87
C GLN A 192 -6.82 5.53 19.13
N LYS A 193 -7.44 6.16 18.13
CA LYS A 193 -8.14 7.44 18.28
C LYS A 193 -9.35 7.31 19.22
N GLU A 194 -10.20 6.29 19.04
CA GLU A 194 -11.35 6.04 19.91
C GLU A 194 -10.92 5.76 21.37
N LEU A 195 -9.80 5.06 21.54
CA LEU A 195 -9.17 4.81 22.84
C LEU A 195 -8.46 6.05 23.43
N LYS A 196 -8.42 7.16 22.69
CA LYS A 196 -7.72 8.41 23.06
C LYS A 196 -6.21 8.23 23.29
N ASN A 197 -5.58 7.25 22.66
CA ASN A 197 -4.15 6.94 22.76
C ASN A 197 -3.29 7.90 21.93
N TRP A 198 -3.48 9.19 22.10
CA TRP A 198 -2.78 10.25 21.34
C TRP A 198 -1.27 10.20 21.52
N HIS A 199 -0.80 9.74 22.68
CA HIS A 199 0.63 9.56 22.96
C HIS A 199 1.27 8.48 22.08
N VAL A 200 0.51 7.46 21.64
CA VAL A 200 0.95 6.45 20.67
C VAL A 200 0.86 7.02 19.24
N LEU A 201 -0.30 7.56 18.88
CA LEU A 201 -0.59 8.04 17.53
C LEU A 201 0.40 9.08 17.02
N LYS A 202 0.88 10.00 17.90
CA LYS A 202 1.85 11.03 17.52
C LYS A 202 3.14 10.47 16.92
N HIS A 203 3.53 9.25 17.30
CA HIS A 203 4.75 8.62 16.80
C HIS A 203 4.59 8.02 15.41
N PHE A 204 3.35 7.75 14.96
CA PHE A 204 3.04 7.22 13.63
C PHE A 204 2.78 8.31 12.58
N ARG A 205 2.92 9.60 12.93
CA ARG A 205 2.78 10.73 11.98
C ARG A 205 3.79 10.69 10.84
N ASN A 206 4.94 10.08 11.09
CA ASN A 206 6.08 10.04 10.18
C ASN A 206 6.29 8.63 9.61
N CYS A 207 5.22 7.87 9.53
CA CYS A 207 5.18 6.59 8.88
C CYS A 207 4.88 6.78 7.38
N SER A 208 5.62 6.09 6.53
CA SER A 208 5.42 6.09 5.09
C SER A 208 5.66 4.70 4.52
N ARG A 209 4.94 4.34 3.45
CA ARG A 209 5.05 3.02 2.86
C ARG A 209 5.04 3.08 1.34
N TYR A 210 5.99 2.40 0.73
CA TYR A 210 6.02 2.15 -0.70
C TYR A 210 5.81 0.66 -0.97
N ILE A 211 4.59 0.28 -1.33
CA ILE A 211 4.12 -1.10 -1.52
C ILE A 211 4.40 -1.95 -0.27
N ASP A 212 5.50 -2.72 -0.28
CA ASP A 212 5.97 -3.61 0.79
C ASP A 212 7.04 -3.00 1.70
N ASP A 213 7.69 -1.92 1.27
CA ASP A 213 8.68 -1.22 2.07
C ASP A 213 8.02 -0.17 2.99
N LEU A 214 8.17 -0.30 4.30
CA LEU A 214 7.65 0.64 5.28
C LEU A 214 8.81 1.41 5.92
N LEU A 215 8.69 2.73 5.95
CA LEU A 215 9.64 3.65 6.55
C LEU A 215 9.04 4.27 7.81
N MET A 216 9.79 4.27 8.90
CA MET A 216 9.46 4.98 10.12
C MET A 216 10.58 5.92 10.51
N ILE A 217 10.25 7.21 10.71
CA ILE A 217 11.17 8.24 11.15
C ILE A 217 10.82 8.59 12.60
N ASN A 218 11.77 8.50 13.48
CA ASN A 218 11.67 8.63 14.92
C ASN A 218 10.82 7.53 15.59
N ASN A 219 11.28 7.05 16.74
CA ASN A 219 10.65 5.96 17.49
C ASN A 219 10.48 4.67 16.68
N ALA A 220 11.48 4.34 15.90
CA ALA A 220 11.46 3.19 14.98
C ALA A 220 11.09 1.85 15.66
N ASP A 221 11.48 1.65 16.92
CA ASP A 221 11.14 0.43 17.68
C ASP A 221 9.64 0.30 18.01
N LEU A 222 8.87 1.38 17.93
CA LEU A 222 7.43 1.32 18.16
C LEU A 222 6.70 0.52 17.09
N MET A 223 7.16 0.53 15.83
CA MET A 223 6.58 -0.33 14.80
C MET A 223 6.72 -1.81 15.19
N LYS A 224 7.89 -2.21 15.69
CA LYS A 224 8.10 -3.59 16.16
C LYS A 224 7.14 -3.97 17.30
N LYS A 225 6.80 -3.02 18.17
CA LYS A 225 5.85 -3.24 19.27
C LYS A 225 4.41 -3.41 18.79
N TYR A 226 3.98 -2.60 17.80
CA TYR A 226 2.58 -2.54 17.38
C TYR A 226 2.28 -3.27 16.07
N MET A 227 3.28 -3.83 15.36
CA MET A 227 3.05 -4.49 14.07
C MET A 227 2.06 -5.65 14.14
N THR A 228 2.02 -6.41 15.25
CA THR A 228 1.08 -7.51 15.45
C THR A 228 -0.35 -7.03 15.77
N ASP A 229 -0.49 -5.80 16.25
CA ASP A 229 -1.79 -5.18 16.49
C ASP A 229 -2.33 -4.53 15.20
N ILE A 230 -1.43 -4.01 14.36
CA ILE A 230 -1.78 -3.38 13.07
C ILE A 230 -2.10 -4.44 12.02
N TYR A 231 -1.23 -5.44 11.87
CA TYR A 231 -1.30 -6.40 10.77
C TYR A 231 -1.65 -7.82 11.26
N PRO A 232 -2.41 -8.57 10.45
CA PRO A 232 -2.72 -9.95 10.78
C PRO A 232 -1.46 -10.83 10.71
N LYS A 233 -1.51 -11.96 11.41
CA LYS A 233 -0.38 -12.91 11.54
C LYS A 233 0.18 -13.44 10.21
N GLU A 234 -0.61 -13.41 9.15
CA GLU A 234 -0.22 -13.82 7.80
C GLU A 234 0.75 -12.81 7.14
N LEU A 235 0.78 -11.58 7.64
CA LEU A 235 1.67 -10.52 7.17
C LEU A 235 2.87 -10.40 8.11
N VAL A 236 4.00 -10.88 7.64
CA VAL A 236 5.25 -10.82 8.40
C VAL A 236 6.02 -9.58 8.01
N LEU A 237 6.13 -8.65 8.93
CA LEU A 237 6.92 -7.43 8.80
C LEU A 237 8.27 -7.63 9.50
N VAL A 238 9.35 -7.51 8.76
CA VAL A 238 10.72 -7.75 9.25
C VAL A 238 11.50 -6.44 9.16
N PRO A 239 12.21 -6.02 10.22
CA PRO A 239 13.10 -4.87 10.12
C PRO A 239 14.27 -5.20 9.19
N ASP A 240 14.65 -4.24 8.35
CA ASP A 240 15.90 -4.34 7.61
C ASP A 240 17.06 -4.19 8.60
N ASP A 241 17.87 -5.24 8.70
CA ASP A 241 19.07 -5.24 9.53
C ASP A 241 20.13 -4.35 8.88
N THR A 242 20.10 -3.07 9.25
CA THR A 242 21.13 -2.11 8.89
C THR A 242 21.89 -1.69 10.14
N ASP A 243 23.16 -1.33 9.96
CA ASP A 243 24.06 -0.84 11.03
C ASP A 243 23.63 0.50 11.64
N GLY A 244 22.39 0.96 11.35
CA GLY A 244 21.86 2.25 11.78
C GLY A 244 22.44 3.46 11.06
N LYS A 245 23.39 3.25 10.13
CA LYS A 245 24.04 4.30 9.35
C LYS A 245 23.35 4.56 8.02
N SER A 246 22.78 3.51 7.41
CA SER A 246 22.00 3.60 6.19
C SER A 246 20.83 2.63 6.21
N CYS A 247 19.69 3.04 5.65
CA CYS A 247 18.52 2.20 5.49
C CYS A 247 18.12 2.18 4.02
N PRO A 248 17.97 1.01 3.39
CA PRO A 248 17.40 0.93 2.05
C PRO A 248 15.91 1.25 2.12
N PHE A 249 15.43 2.12 1.24
CA PHE A 249 14.01 2.40 1.11
C PHE A 249 13.70 2.76 -0.33
N PHE A 250 12.81 2.03 -0.96
CA PHE A 250 12.46 2.22 -2.35
C PHE A 250 13.70 2.03 -3.25
N PHE A 251 14.13 3.02 -4.01
CA PHE A 251 15.35 3.00 -4.84
C PHE A 251 16.49 3.82 -4.23
N PHE A 252 16.41 4.14 -2.95
CA PHE A 252 17.37 5.01 -2.26
C PHE A 252 17.95 4.34 -1.04
N SER A 253 19.18 4.68 -0.72
CA SER A 253 19.75 4.50 0.61
C SER A 253 19.59 5.79 1.39
N ILE A 254 18.95 5.72 2.54
CA ILE A 254 18.85 6.84 3.47
C ILE A 254 20.05 6.76 4.40
N CYS A 255 20.99 7.68 4.26
CA CYS A 255 22.22 7.69 5.03
C CYS A 255 22.19 8.79 6.09
N LYS A 256 22.63 8.46 7.31
CA LYS A 256 22.90 9.44 8.36
C LYS A 256 24.20 10.16 8.05
N LEU A 257 24.20 11.50 8.01
CA LEU A 257 25.40 12.29 7.81
C LEU A 257 26.26 12.31 9.09
N PRO A 258 27.60 12.44 8.96
CA PRO A 258 28.48 12.51 10.12
C PRO A 258 28.15 13.65 11.07
N SER A 259 28.45 13.45 12.30
CA SER A 259 28.02 13.95 13.60
C SER A 259 27.99 15.46 13.92
N GLN A 260 28.00 16.37 12.99
CA GLN A 260 27.84 17.80 13.35
C GLN A 260 26.48 18.42 13.04
N ILE A 261 25.66 17.77 12.19
CA ILE A 261 24.32 18.20 11.88
C ILE A 261 23.44 16.92 11.81
N PRO A 262 22.36 16.77 12.59
CA PRO A 262 21.45 15.65 12.43
C PRO A 262 20.69 15.82 11.12
N SER A 263 21.25 15.28 10.04
CA SER A 263 20.68 15.33 8.70
C SER A 263 20.85 13.97 8.02
N TYR A 264 19.94 13.67 7.11
CA TYR A 264 19.94 12.43 6.34
C TYR A 264 20.03 12.78 4.85
N LEU A 265 20.81 12.02 4.11
CA LEU A 265 20.96 12.14 2.67
C LEU A 265 20.29 10.94 2.00
N LEU A 266 19.53 11.22 0.94
CA LEU A 266 19.01 10.19 0.05
C LEU A 266 20.00 9.99 -1.09
N GLN A 267 20.57 8.78 -1.19
CA GLN A 267 21.45 8.38 -2.29
C GLN A 267 20.70 7.38 -3.17
N SER A 268 20.74 7.58 -4.49
CA SER A 268 20.22 6.59 -5.42
C SER A 268 21.03 5.30 -5.33
N THR A 269 20.39 4.19 -5.08
CA THR A 269 20.98 2.87 -5.28
C THR A 269 20.92 2.57 -6.78
N ILE A 270 22.08 2.64 -7.46
CA ILE A 270 22.24 2.20 -8.85
C ILE A 270 22.23 0.66 -8.90
#